data_f1d83f5d6729add8657a99290a81d866
#
_entry.id   f1d83f5d6729add8657a99290a81d866
#
_cell.length_a   1.000
_cell.length_b   1.000
_cell.length_c   1.000
_cell.angle_alpha   90.00
_cell.angle_beta   90.00
_cell.angle_gamma   90.00
#
_symmetry.space_group_name_H-M   'P 1'
#
loop_
_entity.id
_entity.type
_entity.pdbx_description
1 polymer ?
#
loop_
_entity_poly.entity_id
_entity_poly.type
_entity_poly.pdbx_seq_one_letter_code
_entity_poly.pdbx_strand_id
1 'polypeptide(L)'
;SKGNQKKVGIVGAFIGNPEVVILDEPFANLDPTTQIRLKGLIKDLASKQGTTILISSHDLIHLTEVSERIVVLNKGEIVKDIQTSKETLKELESFFAGRNTVAQEIA
;
A
#
# COMPACT_ATOMS: atom_id res chain seq x y z
N SER A 1 -20.81 -0.63 -7.26
CA SER A 1 -19.61 -1.30 -7.76
C SER A 1 -18.58 -1.46 -6.65
N LYS A 2 -17.65 -2.38 -6.84
CA LYS A 2 -16.57 -2.61 -5.88
C LYS A 2 -15.67 -1.38 -5.72
N GLY A 3 -15.44 -0.66 -6.82
CA GLY A 3 -14.64 0.56 -6.78
C GLY A 3 -15.27 1.65 -5.94
N ASN A 4 -16.59 1.83 -6.06
CA ASN A 4 -17.29 2.83 -5.26
C ASN A 4 -17.36 2.42 -3.79
N GLN A 5 -17.54 1.14 -3.50
CA GLN A 5 -17.52 0.63 -2.13
C GLN A 5 -16.16 0.86 -1.46
N LYS A 6 -15.07 0.57 -2.15
CA LYS A 6 -13.71 0.85 -1.65
C LYS A 6 -13.51 2.33 -1.39
N LYS A 7 -13.93 3.18 -2.33
CA LYS A 7 -13.79 4.63 -2.21
C LYS A 7 -14.54 5.17 -1.00
N VAL A 8 -15.78 4.73 -0.80
CA VAL A 8 -16.58 5.14 0.36
C VAL A 8 -15.93 4.68 1.66
N GLY A 9 -15.43 3.44 1.70
CA GLY A 9 -14.75 2.92 2.87
C GLY A 9 -13.49 3.70 3.22
N ILE A 10 -12.69 4.07 2.21
CA ILE A 10 -11.46 4.83 2.42
C ILE A 10 -11.78 6.24 2.93
N VAL A 11 -12.72 6.93 2.30
CA VAL A 11 -13.14 8.27 2.75
C VAL A 11 -13.69 8.19 4.17
N GLY A 12 -14.50 7.18 4.46
CA GLY A 12 -15.07 6.98 5.80
C GLY A 12 -14.00 6.80 6.87
N ALA A 13 -12.89 6.12 6.53
CA ALA A 13 -11.80 5.93 7.47
C ALA A 13 -11.13 7.23 7.90
N PHE A 14 -11.25 8.29 7.11
CA PHE A 14 -10.65 9.60 7.40
C PHE A 14 -11.59 10.56 8.14
N ILE A 15 -12.83 10.18 8.38
CA ILE A 15 -13.76 11.01 9.13
C ILE A 15 -13.27 11.19 10.57
N GLY A 16 -13.29 12.42 11.06
CA GLY A 16 -12.83 12.73 12.41
C GLY A 16 -11.34 12.99 12.53
N ASN A 17 -10.63 13.09 11.40
CA ASN A 17 -9.19 13.38 11.35
C ASN A 17 -8.36 12.42 12.22
N PRO A 18 -8.42 11.11 11.97
CA PRO A 18 -7.64 10.15 12.76
C PRO A 18 -6.14 10.36 12.54
N GLU A 19 -5.35 10.00 13.54
CA GLU A 19 -3.89 10.06 13.43
C GLU A 19 -3.33 8.93 12.57
N VAL A 20 -3.98 7.77 12.60
CA VAL A 20 -3.55 6.58 11.86
C VAL A 20 -4.74 5.94 11.18
N VAL A 21 -4.57 5.58 9.92
CA VAL A 21 -5.55 4.82 9.14
C VAL A 21 -4.89 3.56 8.62
N ILE A 22 -5.56 2.43 8.76
CA ILE A 22 -5.06 1.14 8.28
C ILE A 22 -5.93 0.69 7.11
N LEU A 23 -5.30 0.42 5.97
CA LEU A 23 -5.96 -0.05 4.76
C LEU A 23 -5.39 -1.42 4.40
N ASP A 24 -6.25 -2.44 4.43
CA ASP A 24 -5.86 -3.81 4.11
C ASP A 24 -6.26 -4.15 2.67
N GLU A 25 -5.27 -4.42 1.82
CA GLU A 25 -5.45 -4.75 0.42
C GLU A 25 -6.41 -3.79 -0.32
N PRO A 26 -6.17 -2.48 -0.26
CA PRO A 26 -7.13 -1.52 -0.82
C PRO A 26 -7.25 -1.58 -2.34
N PHE A 27 -6.26 -2.14 -3.04
CA PHE A 27 -6.25 -2.20 -4.51
C PHE A 27 -6.74 -3.54 -5.06
N ALA A 28 -7.04 -4.51 -4.19
CA ALA A 28 -7.40 -5.86 -4.63
C ALA A 28 -8.73 -5.89 -5.37
N ASN A 29 -8.78 -6.70 -6.43
CA ASN A 29 -10.01 -6.96 -7.20
C ASN A 29 -10.62 -5.73 -7.86
N LEU A 30 -9.80 -4.75 -8.20
CA LEU A 30 -10.23 -3.54 -8.90
C LEU A 30 -9.58 -3.47 -10.28
N ASP A 31 -10.27 -2.86 -11.23
CA ASP A 31 -9.70 -2.61 -12.55
C ASP A 31 -8.60 -1.55 -12.48
N PRO A 32 -7.70 -1.50 -13.47
CA PRO A 32 -6.57 -0.56 -13.43
C PRO A 32 -6.96 0.90 -13.30
N THR A 33 -8.04 1.33 -13.96
CA THR A 33 -8.49 2.72 -13.88
C THR A 33 -8.92 3.08 -12.47
N THR A 34 -9.66 2.20 -11.81
CA THR A 34 -10.10 2.41 -10.44
C THR A 34 -8.91 2.41 -9.48
N GLN A 35 -7.93 1.54 -9.70
CA GLN A 35 -6.72 1.50 -8.89
C GLN A 35 -5.96 2.83 -8.95
N ILE A 36 -5.84 3.41 -10.15
CA ILE A 36 -5.16 4.70 -10.32
C ILE A 36 -5.90 5.80 -9.54
N ARG A 37 -7.23 5.82 -9.64
CA ARG A 37 -8.04 6.81 -8.91
C ARG A 37 -7.91 6.66 -7.40
N LEU A 38 -7.88 5.43 -6.89
CA LEU A 38 -7.70 5.19 -5.47
C LEU A 38 -6.33 5.62 -4.98
N LYS A 39 -5.28 5.38 -5.76
CA LYS A 39 -3.94 5.86 -5.40
C LYS A 39 -3.91 7.38 -5.24
N GLY A 40 -4.54 8.09 -6.17
CA GLY A 40 -4.65 9.55 -6.08
C GLY A 40 -5.42 10.00 -4.84
N LEU A 41 -6.53 9.35 -4.55
CA LEU A 41 -7.34 9.66 -3.38
C LEU A 41 -6.56 9.44 -2.08
N ILE A 42 -5.86 8.33 -1.95
CA ILE A 42 -5.06 8.02 -0.76
C ILE A 42 -3.97 9.08 -0.56
N LYS A 43 -3.26 9.44 -1.61
CA LYS A 43 -2.22 10.48 -1.54
C LYS A 43 -2.80 11.82 -1.13
N ASP A 44 -3.95 12.20 -1.68
CA ASP A 44 -4.60 13.48 -1.34
C ASP A 44 -5.02 13.52 0.13
N LEU A 45 -5.66 12.46 0.61
CA LEU A 45 -6.12 12.41 1.98
C LEU A 45 -4.97 12.43 2.97
N ALA A 46 -3.91 11.68 2.70
CA ALA A 46 -2.72 11.68 3.54
C ALA A 46 -2.07 13.06 3.60
N SER A 47 -1.94 13.69 2.43
CA SER A 47 -1.32 15.00 2.32
C SER A 47 -2.10 16.10 3.05
N LYS A 48 -3.42 16.11 2.88
CA LYS A 48 -4.27 17.17 3.43
C LYS A 48 -4.46 17.07 4.93
N GLN A 49 -4.50 15.86 5.48
CA GLN A 49 -4.86 15.66 6.88
C GLN A 49 -3.66 15.34 7.78
N GLY A 50 -2.49 15.13 7.21
CA GLY A 50 -1.32 14.76 7.98
C GLY A 50 -1.46 13.40 8.67
N THR A 51 -2.37 12.56 8.17
CA THR A 51 -2.62 11.24 8.73
C THR A 51 -1.54 10.26 8.29
N THR A 52 -1.10 9.41 9.21
CA THR A 52 -0.24 8.28 8.87
C THR A 52 -1.11 7.16 8.32
N ILE A 53 -0.80 6.67 7.13
CA ILE A 53 -1.53 5.58 6.50
C ILE A 53 -0.66 4.34 6.44
N LEU A 54 -1.16 3.22 6.97
CA LEU A 54 -0.53 1.92 6.88
C LEU A 54 -1.29 1.09 5.88
N ILE A 55 -0.62 0.65 4.82
CA ILE A 55 -1.25 -0.16 3.76
C ILE A 55 -0.61 -1.53 3.73
N SER A 56 -1.43 -2.59 3.81
CA SER A 56 -0.97 -3.95 3.56
C SER A 56 -1.36 -4.36 2.14
N SER A 57 -0.45 -4.95 1.39
CA SER A 57 -0.70 -5.39 0.03
C SER A 57 0.36 -6.36 -0.46
N HIS A 58 -0.02 -7.18 -1.43
CA HIS A 58 0.90 -8.05 -2.17
C HIS A 58 1.33 -7.43 -3.50
N ASP A 59 0.80 -6.27 -3.83
CA ASP A 59 1.07 -5.62 -5.12
C ASP A 59 2.21 -4.60 -4.97
N LEU A 60 3.40 -5.01 -5.38
CA LEU A 60 4.60 -4.19 -5.25
C LEU A 60 4.52 -2.90 -6.05
N ILE A 61 3.90 -2.95 -7.23
CA ILE A 61 3.81 -1.77 -8.09
C ILE A 61 3.02 -0.66 -7.41
N HIS A 62 1.85 -1.00 -6.90
CA HIS A 62 1.01 -0.01 -6.22
C HIS A 62 1.64 0.47 -4.92
N LEU A 63 2.24 -0.42 -4.14
CA LEU A 63 2.90 -0.04 -2.90
C LEU A 63 4.01 0.96 -3.13
N THR A 64 4.87 0.73 -4.12
CA THR A 64 5.99 1.64 -4.39
C THR A 64 5.54 2.98 -4.90
N GLU A 65 4.37 3.05 -5.52
CA GLU A 65 3.83 4.32 -6.02
C GLU A 65 3.21 5.20 -4.93
N VAL A 66 2.63 4.59 -3.88
CA VAL A 66 1.91 5.36 -2.86
C VAL A 66 2.64 5.47 -1.53
N SER A 67 3.62 4.61 -1.26
CA SER A 67 4.24 4.50 0.06
C SER A 67 5.59 5.20 0.10
N GLU A 68 5.84 5.93 1.20
CA GLU A 68 7.14 6.54 1.46
C GLU A 68 8.12 5.55 2.09
N ARG A 69 7.59 4.53 2.76
CA ARG A 69 8.37 3.53 3.46
C ARG A 69 7.71 2.17 3.28
N ILE A 70 8.51 1.15 3.01
CA ILE A 70 8.00 -0.21 2.82
C ILE A 70 8.71 -1.15 3.78
N VAL A 71 7.90 -1.93 4.50
CA VAL A 71 8.38 -2.95 5.43
C VAL A 71 7.96 -4.31 4.90
N VAL A 72 8.91 -5.23 4.80
CA VAL A 72 8.64 -6.61 4.37
C VAL A 72 8.69 -7.53 5.57
N LEU A 73 7.62 -8.28 5.76
CA LEU A 73 7.52 -9.26 6.83
C LEU A 73 7.64 -10.68 6.29
N ASN A 74 8.31 -11.53 7.03
CA ASN A 74 8.39 -12.97 6.75
C ASN A 74 8.32 -13.71 8.07
N LYS A 75 7.30 -14.54 8.24
CA LYS A 75 7.09 -15.36 9.44
C LYS A 75 7.14 -14.52 10.72
N GLY A 76 6.50 -13.36 10.69
CA GLY A 76 6.43 -12.48 11.84
C GLY A 76 7.65 -11.62 12.10
N GLU A 77 8.66 -11.70 11.23
CA GLU A 77 9.89 -10.91 11.39
C GLU A 77 10.03 -9.88 10.27
N ILE A 78 10.57 -8.73 10.61
CA ILE A 78 10.90 -7.71 9.62
C ILE A 78 12.20 -8.11 8.93
N VAL A 79 12.12 -8.37 7.63
CA VAL A 79 13.28 -8.74 6.84
C VAL A 79 13.81 -7.62 5.96
N LYS A 80 12.98 -6.61 5.70
CA LYS A 80 13.39 -5.38 5.02
C LYS A 80 12.60 -4.21 5.56
N ASP A 81 13.24 -3.05 5.62
CA ASP A 81 12.64 -1.79 6.02
C ASP A 81 13.36 -0.71 5.21
N ILE A 82 12.71 -0.22 4.17
CA ILE A 82 13.35 0.67 3.20
C ILE A 82 12.52 1.90 2.92
N GLN A 83 13.21 3.01 2.67
CA GLN A 83 12.59 4.21 2.18
C GLN A 83 12.39 4.10 0.67
N THR A 84 11.21 4.45 0.20
CA THR A 84 10.87 4.27 -1.22
C THR A 84 11.62 5.26 -2.10
N SER A 85 12.21 4.72 -3.17
CA SER A 85 12.92 5.50 -4.19
C SER A 85 12.58 4.93 -5.56
N LYS A 86 13.22 5.46 -6.59
CA LYS A 86 13.02 4.97 -7.97
C LYS A 86 13.45 3.52 -8.15
N GLU A 87 14.40 3.06 -7.35
CA GLU A 87 14.95 1.71 -7.45
C GLU A 87 14.23 0.69 -6.59
N THR A 88 13.31 1.13 -5.74
CA THR A 88 12.69 0.25 -4.74
C THR A 88 11.92 -0.90 -5.38
N LEU A 89 11.11 -0.64 -6.41
CA LEU A 89 10.34 -1.69 -7.07
C LEU A 89 11.26 -2.79 -7.60
N LYS A 90 12.33 -2.41 -8.28
CA LYS A 90 13.28 -3.35 -8.85
C LYS A 90 14.01 -4.14 -7.76
N GLU A 91 14.38 -3.46 -6.69
CA GLU A 91 15.02 -4.09 -5.53
C GLU A 91 14.12 -5.14 -4.89
N LEU A 92 12.85 -4.81 -4.69
CA LEU A 92 11.88 -5.73 -4.10
C LEU A 92 11.59 -6.91 -5.03
N GLU A 93 11.44 -6.66 -6.32
CA GLU A 93 11.23 -7.73 -7.30
C GLU A 93 12.39 -8.71 -7.30
N SER A 94 13.61 -8.21 -7.26
CA SER A 94 14.81 -9.06 -7.18
C SER A 94 14.88 -9.85 -5.88
N PHE A 95 14.54 -9.21 -4.78
CA PHE A 95 14.51 -9.86 -3.47
C PHE A 95 13.53 -11.04 -3.45
N PHE A 96 12.31 -10.81 -3.92
CA PHE A 96 11.28 -11.86 -3.92
C PHE A 96 11.57 -12.95 -4.96
N ALA A 97 12.13 -12.59 -6.10
CA ALA A 97 12.53 -13.58 -7.11
C ALA A 97 13.56 -14.56 -6.57
N GLY A 98 14.45 -14.10 -5.70
CA GLY A 98 15.45 -14.96 -5.09
C GLY A 98 14.93 -15.83 -3.95
N ARG A 99 13.70 -15.61 -3.49
CA ARG A 99 13.15 -16.31 -2.33
C ARG A 99 12.00 -17.26 -2.64
N ASN A 100 11.66 -17.42 -3.87
CA ASN A 100 10.70 -18.39 -4.41
C ASN A 100 9.43 -18.66 -3.59
N THR A 101 9.55 -19.31 -2.45
CA THR A 101 8.42 -19.85 -1.69
C THR A 101 7.90 -18.94 -0.60
N VAL A 102 8.56 -17.82 -0.31
CA VAL A 102 8.18 -16.92 0.78
C VAL A 102 7.92 -15.51 0.29
N ALA A 103 7.66 -15.37 -0.98
CA ALA A 103 7.66 -14.07 -1.66
C ALA A 103 6.40 -13.22 -1.43
N GLN A 104 5.41 -13.68 -0.70
CA GLN A 104 4.13 -12.97 -0.64
C GLN A 104 3.89 -12.19 0.65
N GLU A 105 4.81 -12.18 1.57
CA GLU A 105 4.57 -11.56 2.86
C GLU A 105 5.04 -10.11 2.89
N ILE A 106 4.16 -9.22 2.43
CA ILE A 106 4.39 -7.78 2.43
C ILE A 106 3.35 -7.12 3.31
N ALA A 107 3.77 -6.25 4.19
CA ALA A 107 2.86 -5.53 5.07
C ALA A 107 3.09 -4.02 5.00
#